data_fe40a431100f560457fcdb28735d9c55
#
_entry.id   fe40a431100f560457fcdb28735d9c55
#
_cell.length_a   1.000
_cell.length_b   1.000
_cell.length_c   1.000
_cell.angle_alpha   90.00
_cell.angle_beta   90.00
_cell.angle_gamma   90.00
#
_symmetry.space_group_name_H-M   'P 1'
#
loop_
_entity.id
_entity.type
_entity.pdbx_description
1 polymer ?
#
loop_
_entity_poly.entity_id
_entity_poly.type
_entity_poly.pdbx_seq_one_letter_code
_entity_poly.pdbx_strand_id
1 'polypeptide(L)'
;MGLKVLIVGGVAGGASVAARLRRLNEEAEIILFERGEYISYANCGLPYYLGGVIGKKEHLIIMTPEIFKKRFKVDVRIGHEVIKIDRSQKQVEVFDRINGRTYRESYDKLVLSPGAEPFRPPIKGIDLEGVFTLRTIPDAEAINRFIAYRKAKQTIILGAGAIGLEVAENLRKRGLEVTLTDVLNQVLPYLDQEMSFYVEENLKQEGISLKLGQPVLTFEKKGEKISVRWEDGEEKECDFVILATGIKPEVKLAIDAGLDIGENGGIKVNEFLQTNDPDIYAVGDAIETEELISKRKMIIPLAGPANKQGRVVANNICGRQERYKGTLATSILKVFNITVASTGINERSLPLINEDYEKIYLHPYDHATYYPGASPIHMKILFSKKSKRILGAQMIGQIGVDKRIDVIATAIYGGLNIIDLKDLHLAYSPPYGSAKDPINMVGFIAENIIKNIVNVTHWDRVDSGDFLLDVRSEEEFKKGHVPYAVNIPLESLRFNLDKLPQNRLIKVYCSQGLRSYIACRILMQKGYQAENLSGGYLTYLAYKEKGLTKLSL
;
A
#
# COMPACT_ATOMS: atom_id res chain seq x y z
N MET A 1 -19.00 -36.10 -21.32
CA MET A 1 -18.06 -36.03 -20.18
C MET A 1 -18.31 -34.72 -19.45
N GLY A 2 -18.20 -34.70 -18.12
CA GLY A 2 -18.35 -33.46 -17.34
C GLY A 2 -17.19 -32.50 -17.57
N LEU A 3 -17.36 -31.20 -17.34
CA LEU A 3 -16.34 -30.17 -17.44
C LEU A 3 -15.17 -30.48 -16.51
N LYS A 4 -13.96 -30.58 -17.03
CA LYS A 4 -12.73 -30.81 -16.27
C LYS A 4 -11.90 -29.55 -16.18
N VAL A 5 -11.66 -29.06 -14.96
CA VAL A 5 -10.92 -27.81 -14.68
C VAL A 5 -9.71 -28.09 -13.82
N LEU A 6 -8.54 -27.72 -14.33
CA LEU A 6 -7.29 -27.75 -13.58
C LEU A 6 -6.98 -26.35 -13.06
N ILE A 7 -6.47 -26.28 -11.83
CA ILE A 7 -6.09 -25.02 -11.17
C ILE A 7 -4.65 -25.17 -10.65
N VAL A 8 -3.77 -24.27 -11.05
CA VAL A 8 -2.37 -24.23 -10.63
C VAL A 8 -2.19 -23.14 -9.58
N GLY A 9 -1.83 -23.54 -8.36
CA GLY A 9 -1.70 -22.66 -7.19
C GLY A 9 -2.96 -22.62 -6.32
N GLY A 10 -2.80 -22.94 -5.05
CA GLY A 10 -3.88 -23.23 -4.10
C GLY A 10 -4.15 -22.15 -3.03
N VAL A 11 -3.62 -20.91 -3.15
CA VAL A 11 -3.78 -19.93 -2.09
C VAL A 11 -4.99 -19.01 -2.38
N ALA A 12 -4.84 -17.71 -2.61
CA ALA A 12 -5.96 -16.77 -2.67
C ALA A 12 -6.82 -16.97 -3.93
N GLY A 13 -6.23 -16.76 -5.11
CA GLY A 13 -6.95 -16.80 -6.37
C GLY A 13 -7.48 -18.19 -6.71
N GLY A 14 -6.59 -19.21 -6.74
CA GLY A 14 -6.95 -20.56 -7.12
C GLY A 14 -7.96 -21.23 -6.18
N ALA A 15 -7.79 -21.09 -4.87
CA ALA A 15 -8.76 -21.58 -3.89
C ALA A 15 -10.15 -20.93 -4.08
N SER A 16 -10.17 -19.62 -4.39
CA SER A 16 -11.42 -18.89 -4.67
C SER A 16 -12.10 -19.37 -5.96
N VAL A 17 -11.32 -19.65 -7.02
CA VAL A 17 -11.84 -20.26 -8.25
C VAL A 17 -12.46 -21.61 -7.93
N ALA A 18 -11.72 -22.51 -7.31
CA ALA A 18 -12.17 -23.87 -7.02
C ALA A 18 -13.48 -23.90 -6.20
N ALA A 19 -13.50 -23.14 -5.09
CA ALA A 19 -14.66 -23.06 -4.22
C ALA A 19 -15.88 -22.40 -4.89
N ARG A 20 -15.67 -21.39 -5.75
CA ARG A 20 -16.76 -20.76 -6.50
C ARG A 20 -17.27 -21.65 -7.62
N LEU A 21 -16.37 -22.27 -8.36
CA LEU A 21 -16.71 -23.15 -9.48
C LEU A 21 -17.59 -24.32 -9.01
N ARG A 22 -17.26 -24.99 -7.89
CA ARG A 22 -18.08 -26.04 -7.32
C ARG A 22 -19.50 -25.59 -7.01
N ARG A 23 -19.65 -24.38 -6.45
CA ARG A 23 -20.98 -23.80 -6.15
C ARG A 23 -21.80 -23.45 -7.40
N LEU A 24 -21.16 -23.39 -8.57
CA LEU A 24 -21.82 -23.13 -9.86
C LEU A 24 -22.07 -24.40 -10.67
N ASN A 25 -21.23 -25.41 -10.51
CA ASN A 25 -21.29 -26.67 -11.22
C ASN A 25 -20.88 -27.82 -10.30
N GLU A 26 -21.88 -28.57 -9.81
CA GLU A 26 -21.65 -29.69 -8.89
C GLU A 26 -21.02 -30.90 -9.58
N GLU A 27 -21.16 -31.03 -10.92
CA GLU A 27 -20.69 -32.17 -11.71
C GLU A 27 -19.28 -31.95 -12.29
N ALA A 28 -18.71 -30.74 -12.16
CA ALA A 28 -17.38 -30.48 -12.69
C ALA A 28 -16.30 -31.31 -11.97
N GLU A 29 -15.37 -31.87 -12.72
CA GLU A 29 -14.13 -32.42 -12.17
C GLU A 29 -13.14 -31.27 -11.93
N ILE A 30 -12.78 -31.03 -10.67
CA ILE A 30 -11.90 -29.92 -10.28
C ILE A 30 -10.67 -30.49 -9.59
N ILE A 31 -9.50 -30.24 -10.20
CA ILE A 31 -8.20 -30.63 -9.64
C ILE A 31 -7.40 -29.37 -9.35
N LEU A 32 -6.90 -29.25 -8.12
CA LEU A 32 -6.07 -28.15 -7.69
C LEU A 32 -4.67 -28.66 -7.36
N PHE A 33 -3.66 -28.15 -8.06
CA PHE A 33 -2.25 -28.45 -7.83
C PHE A 33 -1.60 -27.35 -6.99
N GLU A 34 -0.92 -27.77 -5.95
CA GLU A 34 -0.11 -26.89 -5.11
C GLU A 34 1.28 -27.54 -4.90
N ARG A 35 2.34 -26.83 -5.29
CA ARG A 35 3.71 -27.33 -5.15
C ARG A 35 4.21 -27.38 -3.70
N GLY A 36 3.61 -26.55 -2.83
CA GLY A 36 3.90 -26.50 -1.41
C GLY A 36 3.05 -27.48 -0.59
N GLU A 37 3.18 -27.37 0.72
CA GLU A 37 2.46 -28.22 1.69
C GLU A 37 1.09 -27.67 2.09
N TYR A 38 0.84 -26.39 1.83
CA TYR A 38 -0.33 -25.67 2.36
C TYR A 38 -1.13 -25.01 1.24
N ILE A 39 -2.44 -25.17 1.28
CA ILE A 39 -3.40 -24.41 0.49
C ILE A 39 -4.15 -23.43 1.40
N SER A 40 -4.79 -22.43 0.80
CA SER A 40 -5.76 -21.55 1.49
C SER A 40 -5.28 -21.09 2.87
N TYR A 41 -4.08 -20.52 2.94
CA TYR A 41 -3.53 -19.95 4.18
C TYR A 41 -3.35 -18.44 4.09
N ALA A 42 -3.31 -17.79 5.26
CA ALA A 42 -3.15 -16.35 5.41
C ALA A 42 -1.67 -15.95 5.34
N ASN A 43 -1.12 -15.76 4.13
CA ASN A 43 0.25 -15.28 3.95
C ASN A 43 0.46 -13.86 4.52
N CYS A 44 -0.56 -12.99 4.52
CA CYS A 44 -0.51 -11.70 5.23
C CYS A 44 -0.39 -11.84 6.76
N GLY A 45 -0.62 -13.02 7.32
CA GLY A 45 -0.44 -13.31 8.74
C GLY A 45 1.00 -13.67 9.15
N LEU A 46 1.89 -13.91 8.17
CA LEU A 46 3.25 -14.39 8.44
C LEU A 46 4.10 -13.42 9.27
N PRO A 47 4.10 -12.09 9.04
CA PRO A 47 4.79 -11.14 9.92
C PRO A 47 4.28 -11.21 11.36
N TYR A 48 2.98 -11.32 11.56
CA TYR A 48 2.33 -11.42 12.88
C TYR A 48 2.62 -12.75 13.58
N TYR A 49 2.81 -13.83 12.81
CA TYR A 49 3.27 -15.11 13.32
C TYR A 49 4.74 -15.04 13.78
N LEU A 50 5.60 -14.33 13.02
CA LEU A 50 6.98 -14.07 13.46
C LEU A 50 7.04 -13.28 14.76
N GLY A 51 6.14 -12.31 14.94
CA GLY A 51 6.04 -11.49 16.15
C GLY A 51 5.38 -12.20 17.35
N GLY A 52 4.82 -13.39 17.14
CA GLY A 52 4.08 -14.12 18.18
C GLY A 52 2.66 -13.60 18.45
N VAL A 53 2.17 -12.60 17.69
CA VAL A 53 0.78 -12.13 17.75
C VAL A 53 -0.17 -13.24 17.31
N ILE A 54 0.19 -13.96 16.25
CA ILE A 54 -0.44 -15.24 15.88
C ILE A 54 0.41 -16.34 16.49
N GLY A 55 -0.04 -16.89 17.61
CA GLY A 55 0.78 -17.80 18.44
C GLY A 55 0.99 -19.20 17.85
N LYS A 56 0.16 -19.65 16.89
CA LYS A 56 0.23 -20.99 16.32
C LYS A 56 0.05 -20.93 14.81
N LYS A 57 0.83 -21.75 14.06
CA LYS A 57 0.74 -21.81 12.60
C LYS A 57 -0.62 -22.28 12.09
N GLU A 58 -1.30 -23.12 12.86
CA GLU A 58 -2.62 -23.65 12.52
C GLU A 58 -3.64 -22.51 12.34
N HIS A 59 -3.46 -21.38 13.03
CA HIS A 59 -4.30 -20.20 12.88
C HIS A 59 -4.09 -19.46 11.53
N LEU A 60 -2.98 -19.72 10.84
CA LEU A 60 -2.75 -19.23 9.48
C LEU A 60 -3.49 -20.06 8.43
N ILE A 61 -3.83 -21.33 8.73
CA ILE A 61 -4.45 -22.25 7.79
C ILE A 61 -5.96 -22.02 7.80
N ILE A 62 -6.48 -21.45 6.71
CA ILE A 62 -7.93 -21.19 6.57
C ILE A 62 -8.67 -22.48 6.27
N MET A 63 -8.09 -23.33 5.39
CA MET A 63 -8.63 -24.66 5.07
C MET A 63 -7.50 -25.64 4.77
N THR A 64 -7.63 -26.86 5.28
CA THR A 64 -6.76 -27.97 4.91
C THR A 64 -7.23 -28.63 3.60
N PRO A 65 -6.38 -29.39 2.90
CA PRO A 65 -6.76 -30.17 1.72
C PRO A 65 -7.96 -31.09 1.98
N GLU A 66 -8.02 -31.76 3.14
CA GLU A 66 -9.08 -32.69 3.52
C GLU A 66 -10.43 -31.97 3.68
N ILE A 67 -10.41 -30.81 4.39
CA ILE A 67 -11.62 -29.99 4.56
C ILE A 67 -12.09 -29.45 3.22
N PHE A 68 -11.15 -29.00 2.37
CA PHE A 68 -11.45 -28.47 1.06
C PHE A 68 -12.06 -29.54 0.14
N LYS A 69 -11.48 -30.75 0.12
CA LYS A 69 -12.01 -31.92 -0.58
C LYS A 69 -13.41 -32.31 -0.08
N LYS A 70 -13.59 -32.40 1.25
CA LYS A 70 -14.88 -32.77 1.86
C LYS A 70 -15.97 -31.75 1.57
N ARG A 71 -15.65 -30.43 1.63
CA ARG A 71 -16.63 -29.35 1.50
C ARG A 71 -16.95 -29.01 0.04
N PHE A 72 -15.95 -29.09 -0.84
CA PHE A 72 -16.08 -28.64 -2.22
C PHE A 72 -15.84 -29.73 -3.26
N LYS A 73 -15.65 -30.99 -2.86
CA LYS A 73 -15.34 -32.11 -3.79
C LYS A 73 -14.23 -31.77 -4.80
N VAL A 74 -13.20 -31.05 -4.37
CA VAL A 74 -12.03 -30.71 -5.18
C VAL A 74 -10.93 -31.70 -4.88
N ASP A 75 -10.33 -32.27 -5.93
CA ASP A 75 -9.12 -33.09 -5.81
C ASP A 75 -7.92 -32.16 -5.59
N VAL A 76 -7.50 -32.04 -4.34
CA VAL A 76 -6.37 -31.18 -3.94
C VAL A 76 -5.10 -32.01 -3.87
N ARG A 77 -4.12 -31.66 -4.70
CA ARG A 77 -2.83 -32.35 -4.78
C ARG A 77 -1.71 -31.41 -4.31
N ILE A 78 -1.35 -31.51 -3.04
CA ILE A 78 -0.19 -30.80 -2.45
C ILE A 78 1.10 -31.54 -2.78
N GLY A 79 2.24 -30.82 -2.85
CA GLY A 79 3.51 -31.36 -3.30
C GLY A 79 3.53 -31.72 -4.81
N HIS A 80 2.58 -31.21 -5.57
CA HIS A 80 2.46 -31.48 -7.01
C HIS A 80 2.66 -30.18 -7.80
N GLU A 81 3.74 -30.13 -8.56
CA GLU A 81 4.12 -28.98 -9.37
C GLU A 81 3.78 -29.19 -10.84
N VAL A 82 2.99 -28.31 -11.42
CA VAL A 82 2.79 -28.25 -12.87
C VAL A 82 4.04 -27.64 -13.48
N ILE A 83 4.78 -28.43 -14.25
CA ILE A 83 6.08 -28.06 -14.84
C ILE A 83 6.00 -27.71 -16.32
N LYS A 84 4.92 -28.12 -17.02
CA LYS A 84 4.72 -27.83 -18.45
C LYS A 84 3.24 -27.83 -18.81
N ILE A 85 2.86 -26.98 -19.77
CA ILE A 85 1.53 -26.94 -20.38
C ILE A 85 1.67 -27.27 -21.86
N ASP A 86 0.95 -28.29 -22.32
CA ASP A 86 0.78 -28.59 -23.73
C ASP A 86 -0.61 -28.11 -24.17
N ARG A 87 -0.64 -26.92 -24.78
CA ARG A 87 -1.88 -26.28 -25.24
C ARG A 87 -2.56 -27.04 -26.36
N SER A 88 -1.77 -27.67 -27.24
CA SER A 88 -2.29 -28.41 -28.40
C SER A 88 -3.03 -29.68 -28.01
N GLN A 89 -2.56 -30.35 -26.96
CA GLN A 89 -3.16 -31.56 -26.41
C GLN A 89 -4.10 -31.29 -25.24
N LYS A 90 -4.20 -30.03 -24.79
CA LYS A 90 -4.90 -29.61 -23.57
C LYS A 90 -4.51 -30.48 -22.36
N GLN A 91 -3.21 -30.59 -22.12
CA GLN A 91 -2.64 -31.37 -21.03
C GLN A 91 -1.60 -30.52 -20.26
N VAL A 92 -1.47 -30.84 -18.99
CA VAL A 92 -0.34 -30.39 -18.17
C VAL A 92 0.54 -31.57 -17.78
N GLU A 93 1.85 -31.32 -17.67
CA GLU A 93 2.80 -32.25 -17.09
C GLU A 93 3.05 -31.86 -15.65
N VAL A 94 2.88 -32.79 -14.73
CA VAL A 94 2.90 -32.60 -13.29
C VAL A 94 4.04 -33.40 -12.67
N PHE A 95 4.90 -32.74 -11.92
CA PHE A 95 5.92 -33.41 -11.10
C PHE A 95 5.40 -33.61 -9.67
N ASP A 96 5.21 -34.85 -9.29
CA ASP A 96 4.90 -35.28 -7.93
C ASP A 96 6.20 -35.28 -7.11
N ARG A 97 6.40 -34.24 -6.34
CA ARG A 97 7.60 -34.01 -5.50
C ARG A 97 7.70 -35.01 -4.35
N ILE A 98 6.57 -35.63 -3.96
CA ILE A 98 6.52 -36.56 -2.85
C ILE A 98 7.07 -37.91 -3.31
N ASN A 99 6.67 -38.37 -4.52
CA ASN A 99 7.03 -39.69 -5.04
C ASN A 99 8.13 -39.62 -6.12
N GLY A 100 8.61 -38.43 -6.50
CA GLY A 100 9.67 -38.24 -7.49
C GLY A 100 9.29 -38.67 -8.92
N ARG A 101 8.01 -38.62 -9.30
CA ARG A 101 7.51 -39.07 -10.60
C ARG A 101 6.78 -37.95 -11.34
N THR A 102 6.81 -38.08 -12.69
CA THR A 102 6.07 -37.15 -13.55
C THR A 102 4.89 -37.89 -14.20
N TYR A 103 3.76 -37.19 -14.32
CA TYR A 103 2.57 -37.68 -15.00
C TYR A 103 1.86 -36.56 -15.76
N ARG A 104 0.90 -36.92 -16.61
CA ARG A 104 0.11 -35.97 -17.39
C ARG A 104 -1.35 -35.95 -16.92
N GLU A 105 -1.96 -34.76 -17.00
CA GLU A 105 -3.37 -34.53 -16.66
C GLU A 105 -4.02 -33.68 -17.75
N SER A 106 -5.18 -34.09 -18.26
CA SER A 106 -5.91 -33.35 -19.31
C SER A 106 -6.88 -32.34 -18.71
N TYR A 107 -7.26 -31.29 -19.47
CA TYR A 107 -8.21 -30.29 -19.04
C TYR A 107 -9.13 -29.82 -20.18
N ASP A 108 -10.34 -29.38 -19.82
CA ASP A 108 -11.18 -28.56 -20.69
C ASP A 108 -10.88 -27.06 -20.45
N LYS A 109 -10.63 -26.67 -19.19
CA LYS A 109 -10.20 -25.32 -18.78
C LYS A 109 -9.05 -25.40 -17.78
N LEU A 110 -8.11 -24.46 -17.92
CA LEU A 110 -6.95 -24.32 -17.03
C LEU A 110 -6.96 -22.95 -16.39
N VAL A 111 -6.67 -22.88 -15.10
CA VAL A 111 -6.52 -21.62 -14.37
C VAL A 111 -5.13 -21.52 -13.77
N LEU A 112 -4.40 -20.46 -14.13
CA LEU A 112 -3.08 -20.16 -13.59
C LEU A 112 -3.21 -19.17 -12.43
N SER A 113 -2.81 -19.59 -11.25
CA SER A 113 -2.75 -18.77 -10.02
C SER A 113 -1.42 -19.00 -9.28
N PRO A 114 -0.26 -18.97 -9.98
CA PRO A 114 1.02 -19.32 -9.37
C PRO A 114 1.49 -18.27 -8.36
N GLY A 115 0.92 -17.06 -8.41
CA GLY A 115 1.27 -15.95 -7.54
C GLY A 115 2.55 -15.24 -7.95
N ALA A 116 3.34 -14.86 -6.94
CA ALA A 116 4.62 -14.19 -7.12
C ALA A 116 5.65 -14.74 -6.14
N GLU A 117 6.91 -14.58 -6.44
CA GLU A 117 8.03 -14.95 -5.58
C GLU A 117 8.75 -13.70 -5.04
N PRO A 118 9.41 -13.76 -3.87
CA PRO A 118 10.23 -12.67 -3.37
C PRO A 118 11.33 -12.31 -4.37
N PHE A 119 11.46 -11.03 -4.66
CA PHE A 119 12.58 -10.56 -5.46
C PHE A 119 13.87 -10.64 -4.65
N ARG A 120 14.91 -11.28 -5.20
CA ARG A 120 16.25 -11.36 -4.63
C ARG A 120 17.18 -10.50 -5.49
N PRO A 121 17.57 -9.31 -5.03
CA PRO A 121 18.48 -8.45 -5.79
C PRO A 121 19.86 -9.11 -5.94
N PRO A 122 20.65 -8.77 -6.99
CA PRO A 122 21.94 -9.39 -7.23
C PRO A 122 23.03 -8.83 -6.29
N ILE A 123 22.87 -9.06 -5.00
CA ILE A 123 23.80 -8.65 -3.94
C ILE A 123 24.75 -9.81 -3.63
N LYS A 124 26.06 -9.54 -3.58
CA LYS A 124 27.04 -10.55 -3.19
C LYS A 124 26.75 -11.06 -1.79
N GLY A 125 26.72 -12.38 -1.61
CA GLY A 125 26.45 -13.01 -0.34
C GLY A 125 24.95 -13.18 -0.01
N ILE A 126 24.03 -12.93 -0.95
CA ILE A 126 22.58 -13.04 -0.73
C ILE A 126 22.13 -14.46 -0.38
N ASP A 127 22.92 -15.48 -0.71
CA ASP A 127 22.62 -16.90 -0.44
C ASP A 127 23.28 -17.42 0.86
N LEU A 128 23.88 -16.53 1.67
CA LEU A 128 24.45 -16.92 2.96
C LEU A 128 23.37 -17.46 3.90
N GLU A 129 23.76 -18.44 4.72
CA GLU A 129 22.94 -18.88 5.86
C GLU A 129 22.64 -17.70 6.77
N GLY A 130 21.36 -17.51 7.10
CA GLY A 130 20.88 -16.36 7.87
C GLY A 130 20.34 -15.20 7.02
N VAL A 131 20.37 -15.31 5.68
CA VAL A 131 19.65 -14.40 4.78
C VAL A 131 18.34 -15.06 4.33
N PHE A 132 17.22 -14.51 4.74
CA PHE A 132 15.89 -15.09 4.57
C PHE A 132 14.99 -14.23 3.69
N THR A 133 14.03 -14.87 3.06
CA THR A 133 12.81 -14.25 2.53
C THR A 133 11.62 -14.69 3.38
N LEU A 134 10.49 -13.98 3.29
CA LEU A 134 9.26 -14.32 4.00
C LEU A 134 8.09 -14.36 3.02
N ARG A 135 7.69 -15.55 2.59
CA ARG A 135 6.60 -15.75 1.63
C ARG A 135 5.66 -16.88 2.03
N THR A 136 6.18 -17.91 2.68
CA THR A 136 5.46 -19.16 3.01
C THR A 136 5.52 -19.47 4.51
N ILE A 137 4.67 -20.38 4.97
CA ILE A 137 4.73 -20.88 6.36
C ILE A 137 6.09 -21.50 6.67
N PRO A 138 6.69 -22.36 5.81
CA PRO A 138 8.04 -22.87 6.02
C PRO A 138 9.11 -21.79 6.20
N ASP A 139 9.03 -20.67 5.45
CA ASP A 139 9.97 -19.55 5.62
C ASP A 139 9.86 -18.96 7.03
N ALA A 140 8.65 -18.69 7.49
CA ALA A 140 8.42 -18.14 8.82
C ALA A 140 8.88 -19.11 9.92
N GLU A 141 8.67 -20.42 9.75
CA GLU A 141 9.17 -21.43 10.67
C GLU A 141 10.71 -21.50 10.67
N ALA A 142 11.35 -21.39 9.51
CA ALA A 142 12.81 -21.37 9.39
C ALA A 142 13.40 -20.16 10.13
N ILE A 143 12.83 -18.97 9.93
CA ILE A 143 13.23 -17.75 10.65
C ILE A 143 13.03 -17.92 12.16
N ASN A 144 11.87 -18.42 12.60
CA ASN A 144 11.59 -18.63 14.01
C ASN A 144 12.56 -19.62 14.67
N ARG A 145 12.87 -20.74 13.98
CA ARG A 145 13.88 -21.70 14.45
C ARG A 145 15.27 -21.07 14.55
N PHE A 146 15.65 -20.27 13.54
CA PHE A 146 16.94 -19.57 13.53
C PHE A 146 17.06 -18.60 14.71
N ILE A 147 16.04 -17.76 14.93
CA ILE A 147 16.01 -16.80 16.05
C ILE A 147 16.15 -17.53 17.40
N ALA A 148 15.43 -18.64 17.59
CA ALA A 148 15.45 -19.40 18.82
C ALA A 148 16.80 -20.11 19.05
N TYR A 149 17.32 -20.77 18.02
CA TYR A 149 18.57 -21.53 18.08
C TYR A 149 19.78 -20.62 18.32
N ARG A 150 19.88 -19.51 17.56
CA ARG A 150 20.98 -18.54 17.65
C ARG A 150 20.81 -17.55 18.81
N LYS A 151 19.65 -17.53 19.48
CA LYS A 151 19.29 -16.49 20.45
C LYS A 151 19.48 -15.08 19.86
N ALA A 152 19.06 -14.91 18.62
CA ALA A 152 19.27 -13.70 17.83
C ALA A 152 18.67 -12.47 18.51
N LYS A 153 19.40 -11.35 18.48
CA LYS A 153 19.02 -10.06 19.08
C LYS A 153 18.94 -8.92 18.07
N GLN A 154 19.61 -9.05 16.93
CA GLN A 154 19.76 -7.98 15.96
C GLN A 154 19.45 -8.48 14.55
N THR A 155 18.67 -7.70 13.80
CA THR A 155 18.34 -8.01 12.40
C THR A 155 18.39 -6.78 11.52
N ILE A 156 18.71 -6.99 10.25
CA ILE A 156 18.59 -5.99 9.22
C ILE A 156 17.52 -6.46 8.25
N ILE A 157 16.54 -5.59 7.95
CA ILE A 157 15.48 -5.84 6.99
C ILE A 157 15.77 -4.99 5.75
N LEU A 158 15.96 -5.63 4.61
CA LEU A 158 16.20 -4.98 3.32
C LEU A 158 14.88 -4.86 2.57
N GLY A 159 14.43 -3.62 2.40
CA GLY A 159 13.16 -3.25 1.79
C GLY A 159 12.17 -2.63 2.79
N ALA A 160 11.83 -1.35 2.59
CA ALA A 160 10.94 -0.56 3.46
C ALA A 160 9.50 -0.46 2.88
N GLY A 161 9.05 -1.48 2.15
CA GLY A 161 7.67 -1.66 1.72
C GLY A 161 6.78 -2.20 2.85
N ALA A 162 5.50 -2.49 2.54
CA ALA A 162 4.53 -2.95 3.53
C ALA A 162 5.00 -4.18 4.33
N ILE A 163 5.50 -5.22 3.64
CA ILE A 163 6.01 -6.44 4.29
C ILE A 163 7.19 -6.11 5.22
N GLY A 164 8.13 -5.26 4.75
CA GLY A 164 9.29 -4.87 5.55
C GLY A 164 8.90 -4.15 6.84
N LEU A 165 7.91 -3.25 6.79
CA LEU A 165 7.42 -2.54 7.96
C LEU A 165 6.69 -3.47 8.94
N GLU A 166 5.82 -4.36 8.44
CA GLU A 166 5.13 -5.33 9.29
C GLU A 166 6.10 -6.29 9.98
N VAL A 167 7.14 -6.75 9.25
CA VAL A 167 8.21 -7.58 9.84
C VAL A 167 9.00 -6.78 10.86
N ALA A 168 9.37 -5.53 10.57
CA ALA A 168 10.11 -4.66 11.48
C ALA A 168 9.35 -4.44 12.79
N GLU A 169 8.07 -4.09 12.71
CA GLU A 169 7.21 -3.94 13.89
C GLU A 169 7.18 -5.21 14.74
N ASN A 170 6.92 -6.34 14.09
CA ASN A 170 6.70 -7.61 14.80
C ASN A 170 8.00 -8.15 15.43
N LEU A 171 9.15 -8.02 14.77
CA LEU A 171 10.43 -8.40 15.37
C LEU A 171 10.87 -7.44 16.46
N ARG A 172 10.61 -6.13 16.31
CA ARG A 172 10.87 -5.14 17.36
C ARG A 172 10.04 -5.43 18.62
N LYS A 173 8.76 -5.71 18.48
CA LYS A 173 7.87 -6.12 19.59
C LYS A 173 8.32 -7.42 20.26
N ARG A 174 9.00 -8.30 19.54
CA ARG A 174 9.63 -9.51 20.06
C ARG A 174 10.94 -9.22 20.81
N GLY A 175 11.40 -7.97 20.85
CA GLY A 175 12.57 -7.53 21.59
C GLY A 175 13.88 -7.49 20.78
N LEU A 176 13.83 -7.64 19.45
CA LEU A 176 15.02 -7.52 18.62
C LEU A 176 15.34 -6.04 18.32
N GLU A 177 16.62 -5.75 18.17
CA GLU A 177 17.09 -4.52 17.53
C GLU A 177 16.92 -4.65 16.02
N VAL A 178 16.18 -3.71 15.42
CA VAL A 178 15.84 -3.77 14.01
C VAL A 178 16.40 -2.56 13.28
N THR A 179 17.13 -2.83 12.20
CA THR A 179 17.50 -1.81 11.19
C THR A 179 16.71 -2.08 9.92
N LEU A 180 15.96 -1.09 9.46
CA LEU A 180 15.23 -1.13 8.20
C LEU A 180 15.99 -0.31 7.16
N THR A 181 16.32 -0.90 6.02
CA THR A 181 17.09 -0.23 4.96
C THR A 181 16.41 -0.36 3.61
N ASP A 182 16.52 0.69 2.79
CA ASP A 182 16.00 0.70 1.42
C ASP A 182 16.89 1.55 0.50
N VAL A 183 16.91 1.21 -0.79
CA VAL A 183 17.56 2.03 -1.81
C VAL A 183 16.82 3.36 -2.03
N LEU A 184 15.53 3.39 -1.76
CA LEU A 184 14.71 4.60 -1.82
C LEU A 184 14.86 5.44 -0.56
N ASN A 185 14.82 6.77 -0.71
CA ASN A 185 14.92 7.71 0.41
C ASN A 185 13.57 7.90 1.13
N GLN A 186 12.75 6.85 1.18
CA GLN A 186 11.48 6.86 1.90
C GLN A 186 11.00 5.44 2.20
N VAL A 187 10.18 5.30 3.24
CA VAL A 187 9.39 4.08 3.46
C VAL A 187 8.11 4.14 2.63
N LEU A 188 7.50 2.96 2.35
CA LEU A 188 6.24 2.82 1.62
C LEU A 188 6.23 3.62 0.31
N PRO A 189 6.90 3.15 -0.74
CA PRO A 189 7.10 3.91 -1.98
C PRO A 189 5.82 4.26 -2.75
N TYR A 190 4.68 3.73 -2.36
CA TYR A 190 3.37 4.11 -2.90
C TYR A 190 2.77 5.36 -2.24
N LEU A 191 3.33 5.84 -1.13
CA LEU A 191 3.03 7.16 -0.57
C LEU A 191 3.85 8.24 -1.27
N ASP A 192 3.38 9.48 -1.21
CA ASP A 192 4.19 10.65 -1.53
C ASP A 192 5.20 10.92 -0.40
N GLN A 193 6.32 11.54 -0.73
CA GLN A 193 7.47 11.64 0.20
C GLN A 193 7.13 12.34 1.52
N GLU A 194 6.38 13.44 1.45
CA GLU A 194 5.96 14.19 2.65
C GLU A 194 4.94 13.41 3.49
N MET A 195 4.20 12.47 2.88
CA MET A 195 3.31 11.59 3.64
C MET A 195 4.10 10.47 4.32
N SER A 196 5.16 9.93 3.69
CA SER A 196 6.01 8.91 4.31
C SER A 196 6.72 9.42 5.57
N PHE A 197 6.96 10.72 5.69
CA PHE A 197 7.54 11.35 6.87
C PHE A 197 6.84 10.95 8.18
N TYR A 198 5.51 10.97 8.21
CA TYR A 198 4.75 10.63 9.43
C TYR A 198 4.94 9.17 9.85
N VAL A 199 5.17 8.28 8.89
CA VAL A 199 5.46 6.87 9.14
C VAL A 199 6.89 6.70 9.66
N GLU A 200 7.86 7.39 9.04
CA GLU A 200 9.28 7.34 9.42
C GLU A 200 9.49 7.87 10.85
N GLU A 201 8.82 8.98 11.21
CA GLU A 201 8.88 9.50 12.58
C GLU A 201 8.31 8.52 13.61
N ASN A 202 7.20 7.85 13.28
CA ASN A 202 6.65 6.81 14.15
C ASN A 202 7.62 5.62 14.31
N LEU A 203 8.24 5.16 13.22
CA LEU A 203 9.23 4.07 13.26
C LEU A 203 10.43 4.43 14.15
N LYS A 204 10.95 5.66 14.04
CA LYS A 204 12.07 6.15 14.88
C LYS A 204 11.66 6.20 16.36
N GLN A 205 10.47 6.72 16.67
CA GLN A 205 9.93 6.79 18.04
C GLN A 205 9.78 5.39 18.66
N GLU A 206 9.45 4.38 17.86
CA GLU A 206 9.35 2.98 18.29
C GLU A 206 10.70 2.24 18.32
N GLY A 207 11.79 2.95 18.01
CA GLY A 207 13.16 2.45 18.12
C GLY A 207 13.61 1.59 16.93
N ILE A 208 13.06 1.82 15.76
CA ILE A 208 13.57 1.27 14.50
C ILE A 208 14.67 2.19 13.96
N SER A 209 15.83 1.62 13.65
CA SER A 209 16.89 2.34 12.95
C SER A 209 16.58 2.38 11.46
N LEU A 210 16.53 3.57 10.86
CA LEU A 210 16.27 3.73 9.43
C LEU A 210 17.57 4.06 8.69
N LYS A 211 17.87 3.30 7.63
CA LYS A 211 18.97 3.54 6.69
C LYS A 211 18.36 3.59 5.27
N LEU A 212 17.85 4.76 4.89
CA LEU A 212 17.14 4.99 3.62
C LEU A 212 18.04 5.68 2.60
N GLY A 213 17.78 5.45 1.30
CA GLY A 213 18.55 6.04 0.21
C GLY A 213 19.97 5.46 0.05
N GLN A 214 20.22 4.28 0.63
CA GLN A 214 21.53 3.64 0.62
C GLN A 214 21.44 2.18 0.14
N PRO A 215 21.93 1.88 -1.08
CA PRO A 215 22.01 0.52 -1.57
C PRO A 215 22.92 -0.36 -0.72
N VAL A 216 22.48 -1.59 -0.43
CA VAL A 216 23.32 -2.64 0.16
C VAL A 216 24.16 -3.26 -0.96
N LEU A 217 25.47 -3.30 -0.78
CA LEU A 217 26.42 -3.85 -1.76
C LEU A 217 26.78 -5.30 -1.50
N THR A 218 27.00 -5.67 -0.23
CA THR A 218 27.45 -7.02 0.12
C THR A 218 26.90 -7.50 1.44
N PHE A 219 26.73 -8.82 1.53
CA PHE A 219 26.60 -9.57 2.77
C PHE A 219 27.86 -10.43 2.93
N GLU A 220 28.52 -10.36 4.07
CA GLU A 220 29.73 -11.16 4.37
C GLU A 220 29.58 -11.89 5.69
N LYS A 221 29.98 -13.17 5.72
CA LYS A 221 29.98 -13.95 6.95
C LYS A 221 31.13 -13.50 7.85
N LYS A 222 30.82 -13.08 9.08
CA LYS A 222 31.79 -12.75 10.13
C LYS A 222 31.52 -13.60 11.37
N GLY A 223 32.19 -14.75 11.45
CA GLY A 223 31.89 -15.73 12.49
C GLY A 223 30.44 -16.22 12.40
N GLU A 224 29.66 -16.01 13.43
CA GLU A 224 28.24 -16.37 13.49
C GLU A 224 27.30 -15.25 12.98
N LYS A 225 27.84 -14.05 12.75
CA LYS A 225 27.07 -12.88 12.28
C LYS A 225 27.22 -12.66 10.77
N ILE A 226 26.38 -11.79 10.26
CA ILE A 226 26.42 -11.26 8.89
C ILE A 226 26.80 -9.78 8.99
N SER A 227 27.86 -9.38 8.30
CA SER A 227 28.19 -7.97 8.06
C SER A 227 27.47 -7.52 6.81
N VAL A 228 26.72 -6.44 6.91
CA VAL A 228 26.03 -5.76 5.81
C VAL A 228 26.78 -4.48 5.50
N ARG A 229 27.19 -4.27 4.24
CA ARG A 229 27.88 -3.07 3.79
C ARG A 229 27.03 -2.30 2.80
N TRP A 230 26.90 -1.00 3.05
CA TRP A 230 26.20 -0.06 2.18
C TRP A 230 27.15 0.67 1.23
N GLU A 231 26.58 1.37 0.25
CA GLU A 231 27.31 2.13 -0.77
C GLU A 231 28.14 3.28 -0.18
N ASP A 232 27.68 3.92 0.90
CA ASP A 232 28.41 4.96 1.63
C ASP A 232 29.62 4.45 2.42
N GLY A 233 29.88 3.13 2.39
CA GLY A 233 30.99 2.49 3.07
C GLY A 233 30.71 2.08 4.52
N GLU A 234 29.55 2.43 5.08
CA GLU A 234 29.16 1.97 6.42
C GLU A 234 28.94 0.46 6.43
N GLU A 235 29.37 -0.16 7.53
CA GLU A 235 29.13 -1.58 7.80
C GLU A 235 28.41 -1.77 9.13
N LYS A 236 27.48 -2.73 9.18
CA LYS A 236 26.81 -3.15 10.41
C LYS A 236 26.67 -4.66 10.47
N GLU A 237 26.99 -5.23 11.63
CA GLU A 237 26.78 -6.65 11.89
C GLU A 237 25.36 -6.90 12.42
N CYS A 238 24.79 -8.04 12.03
CA CYS A 238 23.52 -8.53 12.53
C CYS A 238 23.55 -10.07 12.65
N ASP A 239 22.56 -10.63 13.34
CA ASP A 239 22.45 -12.08 13.49
C ASP A 239 21.85 -12.72 12.23
N PHE A 240 20.92 -12.00 11.56
CA PHE A 240 20.29 -12.44 10.32
C PHE A 240 19.73 -11.26 9.54
N VAL A 241 19.43 -11.50 8.26
CA VAL A 241 18.84 -10.54 7.32
C VAL A 241 17.51 -11.06 6.79
N ILE A 242 16.50 -10.19 6.66
CA ILE A 242 15.26 -10.50 5.95
C ILE A 242 15.16 -9.63 4.69
N LEU A 243 14.97 -10.28 3.55
CA LEU A 243 14.75 -9.64 2.27
C LEU A 243 13.26 -9.37 2.07
N ALA A 244 12.86 -8.11 2.06
CA ALA A 244 11.52 -7.61 1.78
C ALA A 244 11.53 -6.63 0.58
N THR A 245 12.39 -6.90 -0.40
CA THR A 245 12.72 -6.06 -1.56
C THR A 245 11.69 -6.07 -2.68
N GLY A 246 10.47 -6.52 -2.38
CA GLY A 246 9.39 -6.65 -3.35
C GLY A 246 9.22 -8.07 -3.85
N ILE A 247 8.37 -8.20 -4.86
CA ILE A 247 7.99 -9.49 -5.45
C ILE A 247 8.13 -9.45 -6.97
N LYS A 248 8.30 -10.62 -7.58
CA LYS A 248 8.29 -10.83 -9.02
C LYS A 248 7.18 -11.83 -9.37
N PRO A 249 6.30 -11.52 -10.33
CA PRO A 249 5.27 -12.45 -10.79
C PRO A 249 5.87 -13.77 -11.25
N GLU A 250 5.24 -14.86 -10.91
CA GLU A 250 5.68 -16.18 -11.33
C GLU A 250 5.06 -16.55 -12.69
N VAL A 251 5.79 -16.24 -13.75
CA VAL A 251 5.29 -16.31 -15.13
C VAL A 251 5.99 -17.38 -15.97
N LYS A 252 7.00 -18.07 -15.42
CA LYS A 252 7.80 -19.04 -16.19
C LYS A 252 6.94 -20.09 -16.91
N LEU A 253 5.98 -20.68 -16.21
CA LEU A 253 5.08 -21.69 -16.77
C LEU A 253 4.25 -21.12 -17.95
N ALA A 254 3.84 -19.85 -17.85
CA ALA A 254 3.09 -19.16 -18.91
C ALA A 254 3.99 -18.86 -20.13
N ILE A 255 5.21 -18.38 -19.91
CA ILE A 255 6.20 -18.12 -20.97
C ILE A 255 6.52 -19.41 -21.73
N ASP A 256 6.84 -20.50 -21.01
CA ASP A 256 7.20 -21.79 -21.60
C ASP A 256 6.02 -22.38 -22.40
N ALA A 257 4.78 -22.02 -22.06
CA ALA A 257 3.58 -22.39 -22.80
C ALA A 257 3.24 -21.45 -23.98
N GLY A 258 4.01 -20.39 -24.23
CA GLY A 258 3.73 -19.40 -25.28
C GLY A 258 2.50 -18.53 -24.98
N LEU A 259 2.22 -18.28 -23.70
CA LEU A 259 1.22 -17.30 -23.29
C LEU A 259 1.83 -15.90 -23.26
N ASP A 260 1.02 -14.89 -23.61
CA ASP A 260 1.47 -13.51 -23.68
C ASP A 260 1.77 -12.95 -22.27
N ILE A 261 2.92 -12.27 -22.17
CA ILE A 261 3.32 -11.51 -20.99
C ILE A 261 3.15 -10.02 -21.28
N GLY A 262 2.63 -9.27 -20.31
CA GLY A 262 2.45 -7.84 -20.42
C GLY A 262 3.74 -7.03 -20.17
N GLU A 263 3.64 -5.73 -20.34
CA GLU A 263 4.79 -4.80 -20.25
C GLU A 263 5.42 -4.72 -18.85
N ASN A 264 4.63 -5.00 -17.80
CA ASN A 264 5.10 -5.00 -16.42
C ASN A 264 5.54 -6.40 -15.94
N GLY A 265 5.60 -7.38 -16.84
CA GLY A 265 6.08 -8.72 -16.56
C GLY A 265 5.06 -9.70 -16.00
N GLY A 266 3.79 -9.34 -15.89
CA GLY A 266 2.70 -10.24 -15.50
C GLY A 266 2.06 -10.95 -16.70
N ILE A 267 1.33 -12.05 -16.46
CA ILE A 267 0.55 -12.74 -17.50
C ILE A 267 -0.51 -11.77 -18.03
N LYS A 268 -0.54 -11.58 -19.35
CA LYS A 268 -1.52 -10.72 -20.00
C LYS A 268 -2.89 -11.42 -20.04
N VAL A 269 -3.91 -10.72 -19.58
CA VAL A 269 -5.30 -11.21 -19.61
C VAL A 269 -6.24 -10.14 -20.17
N ASN A 270 -7.35 -10.61 -20.75
CA ASN A 270 -8.44 -9.75 -21.18
C ASN A 270 -9.38 -9.40 -19.98
N GLU A 271 -10.47 -8.69 -20.27
CA GLU A 271 -11.46 -8.29 -19.25
C GLU A 271 -12.23 -9.47 -18.60
N PHE A 272 -12.17 -10.65 -19.22
CA PHE A 272 -12.74 -11.88 -18.70
C PHE A 272 -11.72 -12.74 -17.94
N LEU A 273 -10.49 -12.22 -17.79
CA LEU A 273 -9.35 -12.88 -17.18
C LEU A 273 -8.86 -14.12 -17.97
N GLN A 274 -9.13 -14.15 -19.28
CA GLN A 274 -8.57 -15.12 -20.21
C GLN A 274 -7.22 -14.63 -20.73
N THR A 275 -6.31 -15.56 -20.95
CA THR A 275 -5.04 -15.33 -21.65
C THR A 275 -5.28 -15.21 -23.17
N ASN A 276 -4.21 -15.23 -23.98
CA ASN A 276 -4.31 -15.40 -25.44
C ASN A 276 -4.75 -16.83 -25.88
N ASP A 277 -5.01 -17.72 -24.92
CA ASP A 277 -5.67 -19.01 -25.11
C ASP A 277 -7.06 -18.99 -24.45
N PRO A 278 -8.17 -19.21 -25.19
CA PRO A 278 -9.53 -19.12 -24.66
C PRO A 278 -9.87 -20.19 -23.62
N ASP A 279 -9.05 -21.22 -23.49
CA ASP A 279 -9.23 -22.26 -22.49
C ASP A 279 -8.34 -22.08 -21.27
N ILE A 280 -7.48 -21.03 -21.26
CA ILE A 280 -6.57 -20.74 -20.14
C ILE A 280 -6.89 -19.37 -19.54
N TYR A 281 -7.16 -19.36 -18.25
CA TYR A 281 -7.38 -18.17 -17.42
C TYR A 281 -6.20 -17.93 -16.49
N ALA A 282 -6.01 -16.69 -16.03
CA ALA A 282 -5.02 -16.41 -15.00
C ALA A 282 -5.56 -15.39 -13.97
N VAL A 283 -5.14 -15.51 -12.71
CA VAL A 283 -5.59 -14.69 -11.58
C VAL A 283 -4.47 -14.45 -10.55
N GLY A 284 -4.65 -13.42 -9.72
CA GLY A 284 -3.80 -13.11 -8.57
C GLY A 284 -2.56 -12.32 -8.95
N ASP A 285 -1.50 -12.47 -8.13
CA ASP A 285 -0.28 -11.66 -8.21
C ASP A 285 0.54 -11.90 -9.49
N ALA A 286 0.20 -12.93 -10.26
CA ALA A 286 0.90 -13.28 -11.50
C ALA A 286 0.41 -12.50 -12.74
N ILE A 287 -0.70 -11.77 -12.66
CA ILE A 287 -1.33 -11.13 -13.82
C ILE A 287 -1.21 -9.61 -13.82
N GLU A 288 -1.33 -9.00 -15.00
CA GLU A 288 -1.56 -7.56 -15.13
C GLU A 288 -3.05 -7.24 -15.21
N THR A 289 -3.48 -6.29 -14.38
CA THR A 289 -4.87 -5.80 -14.38
C THR A 289 -4.93 -4.28 -14.51
N GLU A 290 -6.08 -3.75 -14.92
CA GLU A 290 -6.28 -2.31 -15.05
C GLU A 290 -6.38 -1.63 -13.68
N GLU A 291 -5.56 -0.59 -13.46
CA GLU A 291 -5.76 0.37 -12.39
C GLU A 291 -6.81 1.40 -12.82
N LEU A 292 -7.85 1.61 -11.98
CA LEU A 292 -9.08 2.28 -12.38
C LEU A 292 -8.94 3.78 -12.66
N ILE A 293 -7.95 4.45 -12.09
CA ILE A 293 -7.73 5.89 -12.27
C ILE A 293 -6.87 6.15 -13.51
N SER A 294 -5.70 5.50 -13.57
CA SER A 294 -4.75 5.69 -14.66
C SER A 294 -5.12 4.93 -15.93
N LYS A 295 -6.00 3.94 -15.83
CA LYS A 295 -6.35 3.01 -16.91
C LYS A 295 -5.18 2.16 -17.41
N ARG A 296 -4.08 2.15 -16.70
CA ARG A 296 -2.89 1.37 -17.05
C ARG A 296 -2.97 -0.04 -16.51
N LYS A 297 -2.36 -0.96 -17.26
CA LYS A 297 -2.14 -2.32 -16.77
C LYS A 297 -1.00 -2.31 -15.76
N MET A 298 -1.22 -2.94 -14.61
CA MET A 298 -0.27 -3.03 -13.51
C MET A 298 -0.37 -4.38 -12.80
N ILE A 299 0.69 -4.79 -12.15
CA ILE A 299 0.68 -5.90 -11.21
C ILE A 299 0.25 -5.33 -9.86
N ILE A 300 -0.85 -5.86 -9.31
CA ILE A 300 -1.43 -5.39 -8.04
C ILE A 300 -1.58 -6.58 -7.10
N PRO A 301 -0.54 -6.88 -6.31
CA PRO A 301 -0.47 -8.08 -5.48
C PRO A 301 -1.25 -7.90 -4.17
N LEU A 302 -2.56 -7.93 -4.28
CA LEU A 302 -3.48 -7.78 -3.15
C LEU A 302 -4.49 -8.94 -3.11
N ALA A 303 -4.75 -9.45 -1.91
CA ALA A 303 -5.65 -10.58 -1.70
C ALA A 303 -7.11 -10.27 -2.11
N GLY A 304 -7.57 -9.05 -1.91
CA GLY A 304 -8.91 -8.61 -2.31
C GLY A 304 -9.16 -8.75 -3.82
N PRO A 305 -8.34 -8.14 -4.69
CA PRO A 305 -8.36 -8.36 -6.12
C PRO A 305 -8.27 -9.84 -6.52
N ALA A 306 -7.32 -10.60 -5.99
CA ALA A 306 -7.14 -12.03 -6.31
C ALA A 306 -8.43 -12.85 -6.03
N ASN A 307 -9.08 -12.62 -4.91
CA ASN A 307 -10.35 -13.29 -4.57
C ASN A 307 -11.50 -12.89 -5.52
N LYS A 308 -11.62 -11.60 -5.87
CA LYS A 308 -12.63 -11.12 -6.84
C LYS A 308 -12.37 -11.70 -8.23
N GLN A 309 -11.11 -11.74 -8.67
CA GLN A 309 -10.70 -12.36 -9.93
C GLN A 309 -11.05 -13.84 -9.97
N GLY A 310 -10.77 -14.59 -8.90
CA GLY A 310 -11.15 -16.00 -8.79
C GLY A 310 -12.66 -16.23 -8.95
N ARG A 311 -13.48 -15.33 -8.42
CA ARG A 311 -14.94 -15.36 -8.59
C ARG A 311 -15.35 -15.12 -10.05
N VAL A 312 -14.76 -14.11 -10.71
CA VAL A 312 -15.00 -13.76 -12.11
C VAL A 312 -14.64 -14.93 -13.04
N VAL A 313 -13.47 -15.53 -12.85
CA VAL A 313 -13.03 -16.68 -13.64
C VAL A 313 -13.98 -17.87 -13.50
N ALA A 314 -14.36 -18.23 -12.29
CA ALA A 314 -15.31 -19.31 -12.07
C ALA A 314 -16.68 -19.05 -12.73
N ASN A 315 -17.15 -17.80 -12.70
CA ASN A 315 -18.38 -17.40 -13.41
C ASN A 315 -18.22 -17.54 -14.92
N ASN A 316 -17.07 -17.12 -15.48
CA ASN A 316 -16.80 -17.18 -16.91
C ASN A 316 -16.62 -18.62 -17.43
N ILE A 317 -15.95 -19.48 -16.67
CA ILE A 317 -15.86 -20.93 -16.97
C ILE A 317 -17.26 -21.56 -17.05
N CYS A 318 -18.22 -21.08 -16.24
CA CYS A 318 -19.62 -21.51 -16.28
C CYS A 318 -20.51 -20.70 -17.26
N GLY A 319 -19.93 -19.95 -18.20
CA GLY A 319 -20.65 -19.27 -19.30
C GLY A 319 -21.35 -17.95 -18.92
N ARG A 320 -21.00 -17.31 -17.77
CA ARG A 320 -21.70 -16.09 -17.28
C ARG A 320 -21.19 -14.78 -17.87
N GLN A 321 -20.07 -14.76 -18.57
CA GLN A 321 -19.49 -13.57 -19.23
C GLN A 321 -19.35 -12.33 -18.32
N GLU A 322 -18.81 -12.54 -17.12
CA GLU A 322 -18.57 -11.46 -16.16
C GLU A 322 -17.23 -10.76 -16.45
N ARG A 323 -17.24 -9.42 -16.51
CA ARG A 323 -16.02 -8.62 -16.70
C ARG A 323 -15.39 -8.25 -15.37
N TYR A 324 -14.07 -8.39 -15.28
CA TYR A 324 -13.30 -7.83 -14.19
C TYR A 324 -13.07 -6.33 -14.45
N LYS A 325 -13.56 -5.48 -13.55
CA LYS A 325 -13.57 -4.03 -13.75
C LYS A 325 -12.24 -3.33 -13.41
N GLY A 326 -11.24 -4.07 -12.97
CA GLY A 326 -9.98 -3.50 -12.48
C GLY A 326 -9.99 -3.22 -10.97
N THR A 327 -9.01 -2.45 -10.49
CA THR A 327 -8.82 -2.18 -9.07
C THR A 327 -8.30 -0.77 -8.81
N LEU A 328 -8.59 -0.22 -7.62
CA LEU A 328 -8.08 1.07 -7.13
C LEU A 328 -6.75 0.93 -6.37
N ALA A 329 -6.21 -0.27 -6.24
CA ALA A 329 -5.06 -0.56 -5.40
C ALA A 329 -5.21 -0.07 -3.93
N THR A 330 -6.43 -0.05 -3.41
CA THR A 330 -6.69 0.36 -2.02
C THR A 330 -5.94 -0.56 -1.07
N SER A 331 -5.11 0.03 -0.24
CA SER A 331 -4.26 -0.67 0.71
C SER A 331 -4.31 -0.02 2.09
N ILE A 332 -4.11 -0.85 3.11
CA ILE A 332 -4.03 -0.43 4.50
C ILE A 332 -3.05 -1.32 5.23
N LEU A 333 -2.25 -0.74 6.11
CA LEU A 333 -1.40 -1.49 7.03
C LEU A 333 -1.33 -0.81 8.39
N LYS A 334 -1.03 -1.60 9.40
CA LYS A 334 -0.74 -1.13 10.74
C LYS A 334 0.78 -1.03 10.91
N VAL A 335 1.25 0.07 11.48
CA VAL A 335 2.65 0.29 11.84
C VAL A 335 2.69 0.76 13.30
N PHE A 336 2.96 -0.14 14.22
CA PHE A 336 2.89 0.07 15.68
C PHE A 336 1.52 0.60 16.12
N ASN A 337 1.44 1.89 16.46
CA ASN A 337 0.23 2.55 16.93
C ASN A 337 -0.48 3.37 15.86
N ILE A 338 0.07 3.45 14.66
CA ILE A 338 -0.56 4.16 13.54
C ILE A 338 -1.09 3.21 12.47
N THR A 339 -2.09 3.67 11.77
CA THR A 339 -2.66 3.08 10.56
C THR A 339 -2.25 3.93 9.36
N VAL A 340 -1.78 3.28 8.31
CA VAL A 340 -1.38 3.90 7.04
C VAL A 340 -2.27 3.34 5.93
N ALA A 341 -2.92 4.19 5.17
CA ALA A 341 -3.79 3.75 4.09
C ALA A 341 -3.69 4.63 2.84
N SER A 342 -3.91 4.03 1.68
CA SER A 342 -3.98 4.73 0.40
C SER A 342 -4.99 4.11 -0.55
N THR A 343 -5.50 4.90 -1.49
CA THR A 343 -6.37 4.44 -2.58
C THR A 343 -6.19 5.32 -3.81
N GLY A 344 -6.34 4.75 -5.00
CA GLY A 344 -6.08 5.44 -6.26
C GLY A 344 -4.58 5.69 -6.48
N ILE A 345 -4.23 6.81 -7.12
CA ILE A 345 -2.85 7.14 -7.51
C ILE A 345 -2.22 8.21 -6.60
N ASN A 346 -0.89 8.24 -6.57
CA ASN A 346 -0.08 9.27 -5.90
C ASN A 346 0.41 10.34 -6.90
N GLU A 347 1.06 11.42 -6.41
CA GLU A 347 1.58 12.48 -7.29
C GLU A 347 2.61 11.97 -8.31
N ARG A 348 3.44 10.99 -7.95
CA ARG A 348 4.43 10.40 -8.85
C ARG A 348 3.78 9.73 -10.07
N SER A 349 2.58 9.22 -9.92
CA SER A 349 1.82 8.54 -10.99
C SER A 349 1.01 9.51 -11.87
N LEU A 350 0.80 10.75 -11.45
CA LEU A 350 0.00 11.73 -12.20
C LEU A 350 0.55 12.08 -13.60
N PRO A 351 1.89 12.20 -13.82
CA PRO A 351 2.42 12.40 -15.17
C PRO A 351 2.01 11.31 -16.16
N LEU A 352 1.69 10.11 -15.68
CA LEU A 352 1.27 9.00 -16.51
C LEU A 352 -0.13 9.18 -17.13
N ILE A 353 -0.97 10.04 -16.56
CA ILE A 353 -2.35 10.29 -17.03
C ILE A 353 -2.53 11.66 -17.66
N ASN A 354 -1.49 12.51 -17.66
CA ASN A 354 -1.50 13.85 -18.26
C ASN A 354 -2.74 14.68 -17.84
N GLU A 355 -3.06 14.68 -16.54
CA GLU A 355 -4.23 15.38 -16.00
C GLU A 355 -3.78 16.51 -15.07
N ASP A 356 -4.31 17.73 -15.29
CA ASP A 356 -4.09 18.86 -14.37
C ASP A 356 -4.86 18.61 -13.08
N TYR A 357 -4.14 18.69 -11.96
CA TYR A 357 -4.65 18.31 -10.66
C TYR A 357 -4.47 19.39 -9.60
N GLU A 358 -5.20 19.22 -8.52
CA GLU A 358 -5.02 19.95 -7.28
C GLU A 358 -4.88 18.96 -6.12
N LYS A 359 -4.19 19.39 -5.06
CA LYS A 359 -3.99 18.60 -3.86
C LYS A 359 -4.51 19.33 -2.62
N ILE A 360 -5.05 18.58 -1.68
CA ILE A 360 -5.54 19.08 -0.40
C ILE A 360 -4.78 18.37 0.70
N TYR A 361 -4.14 19.12 1.60
CA TYR A 361 -3.63 18.62 2.86
C TYR A 361 -4.52 19.08 4.00
N LEU A 362 -4.86 18.17 4.90
CA LEU A 362 -5.58 18.49 6.11
C LEU A 362 -5.18 17.55 7.25
N HIS A 363 -5.27 18.05 8.49
CA HIS A 363 -4.88 17.30 9.69
C HIS A 363 -6.01 17.34 10.73
N PRO A 364 -7.21 16.81 10.41
CA PRO A 364 -8.34 16.78 11.35
C PRO A 364 -8.09 15.77 12.45
N TYR A 365 -8.88 15.86 13.52
CA TYR A 365 -8.94 14.79 14.50
C TYR A 365 -9.90 13.69 14.03
N ASP A 366 -9.65 12.47 14.46
CA ASP A 366 -10.44 11.28 14.15
C ASP A 366 -11.87 11.37 14.71
N HIS A 367 -12.04 12.03 15.85
CA HIS A 367 -13.34 12.31 16.48
C HIS A 367 -13.36 13.66 17.21
N ALA A 368 -14.48 14.00 17.82
CA ALA A 368 -14.69 15.27 18.50
C ALA A 368 -13.71 15.48 19.66
N THR A 369 -12.95 16.58 19.65
CA THR A 369 -11.85 16.83 20.60
C THR A 369 -12.30 17.02 22.05
N TYR A 370 -13.59 17.28 22.31
CA TYR A 370 -14.14 17.29 23.66
C TYR A 370 -14.37 15.88 24.23
N TYR A 371 -14.31 14.83 23.40
CA TYR A 371 -14.30 13.45 23.84
C TYR A 371 -12.85 12.98 23.98
N PRO A 372 -12.50 12.26 25.07
CA PRO A 372 -11.11 11.88 25.33
C PRO A 372 -10.50 10.96 24.27
N GLY A 373 -9.21 11.13 24.03
CA GLY A 373 -8.43 10.24 23.16
C GLY A 373 -8.41 10.64 21.68
N ALA A 374 -8.93 11.81 21.32
CA ALA A 374 -8.89 12.29 19.95
C ALA A 374 -7.43 12.42 19.45
N SER A 375 -7.16 11.84 18.27
CA SER A 375 -5.86 11.85 17.63
C SER A 375 -5.92 12.41 16.20
N PRO A 376 -4.85 13.06 15.72
CA PRO A 376 -4.85 13.63 14.38
C PRO A 376 -4.78 12.54 13.31
N ILE A 377 -5.43 12.81 12.17
CA ILE A 377 -5.26 12.09 10.92
C ILE A 377 -4.59 13.01 9.92
N HIS A 378 -3.42 12.62 9.41
CA HIS A 378 -2.75 13.32 8.33
C HIS A 378 -3.31 12.82 6.99
N MET A 379 -3.90 13.71 6.21
CA MET A 379 -4.58 13.36 4.98
C MET A 379 -4.06 14.18 3.82
N LYS A 380 -3.88 13.50 2.67
CA LYS A 380 -3.62 14.10 1.37
C LYS A 380 -4.61 13.54 0.37
N ILE A 381 -5.29 14.43 -0.38
CA ILE A 381 -6.26 14.06 -1.40
C ILE A 381 -5.86 14.72 -2.72
N LEU A 382 -5.90 13.95 -3.80
CA LEU A 382 -5.64 14.42 -5.16
C LEU A 382 -6.94 14.43 -5.96
N PHE A 383 -7.20 15.49 -6.71
CA PHE A 383 -8.35 15.56 -7.59
C PHE A 383 -8.05 16.33 -8.89
N SER A 384 -8.75 16.01 -9.95
CA SER A 384 -8.66 16.68 -11.23
C SER A 384 -9.24 18.09 -11.17
N LYS A 385 -8.50 19.10 -11.65
CA LYS A 385 -9.04 20.47 -11.78
C LYS A 385 -10.15 20.58 -12.81
N LYS A 386 -10.06 19.77 -13.88
CA LYS A 386 -11.01 19.80 -14.98
C LYS A 386 -12.28 19.01 -14.66
N SER A 387 -12.14 17.71 -14.39
CA SER A 387 -13.27 16.80 -14.21
C SER A 387 -13.83 16.78 -12.80
N LYS A 388 -13.09 17.32 -11.81
CA LYS A 388 -13.39 17.28 -10.37
C LYS A 388 -13.40 15.87 -9.78
N ARG A 389 -13.03 14.84 -10.56
CA ARG A 389 -12.96 13.46 -10.05
C ARG A 389 -11.84 13.32 -9.03
N ILE A 390 -12.04 12.47 -8.05
CA ILE A 390 -11.02 12.10 -7.06
C ILE A 390 -10.01 11.18 -7.74
N LEU A 391 -8.72 11.48 -7.62
CA LEU A 391 -7.63 10.73 -8.26
C LEU A 391 -6.95 9.79 -7.27
N GLY A 392 -6.85 10.18 -6.02
CA GLY A 392 -6.23 9.37 -4.99
C GLY A 392 -6.27 10.01 -3.62
N ALA A 393 -6.01 9.20 -2.61
CA ALA A 393 -5.93 9.63 -1.21
C ALA A 393 -4.88 8.84 -0.44
N GLN A 394 -4.25 9.51 0.52
CA GLN A 394 -3.31 8.94 1.48
C GLN A 394 -3.67 9.43 2.88
N MET A 395 -3.69 8.53 3.84
CA MET A 395 -4.11 8.84 5.22
C MET A 395 -3.22 8.12 6.23
N ILE A 396 -2.80 8.83 7.26
CA ILE A 396 -1.98 8.29 8.35
C ILE A 396 -2.52 8.83 9.67
N GLY A 397 -2.76 7.96 10.63
CA GLY A 397 -3.27 8.33 11.96
C GLY A 397 -3.44 7.12 12.85
N GLN A 398 -3.81 7.32 14.11
CA GLN A 398 -3.97 6.21 15.06
C GLN A 398 -5.32 5.50 14.87
N ILE A 399 -6.40 6.25 14.75
CA ILE A 399 -7.78 5.74 14.72
C ILE A 399 -8.53 6.38 13.55
N GLY A 400 -9.47 5.63 12.95
CA GLY A 400 -10.44 6.14 11.98
C GLY A 400 -9.90 6.40 10.57
N VAL A 401 -8.69 5.96 10.27
CA VAL A 401 -8.09 5.96 8.91
C VAL A 401 -8.81 4.95 8.03
N ASP A 402 -9.04 3.73 8.54
CA ASP A 402 -9.74 2.63 7.89
C ASP A 402 -11.11 3.03 7.35
N LYS A 403 -11.93 3.60 8.22
CA LYS A 403 -13.26 4.10 7.87
C LYS A 403 -13.22 5.11 6.71
N ARG A 404 -12.26 6.06 6.75
CA ARG A 404 -12.23 7.18 5.82
C ARG A 404 -11.60 6.83 4.48
N ILE A 405 -10.60 5.97 4.46
CA ILE A 405 -10.05 5.51 3.19
C ILE A 405 -11.07 4.69 2.41
N ASP A 406 -11.90 3.88 3.09
CA ASP A 406 -12.96 3.12 2.45
C ASP A 406 -14.07 4.01 1.89
N VAL A 407 -14.40 5.12 2.56
CA VAL A 407 -15.35 6.12 2.03
C VAL A 407 -14.79 6.75 0.75
N ILE A 408 -13.50 7.15 0.72
CA ILE A 408 -12.88 7.70 -0.50
C ILE A 408 -12.82 6.64 -1.62
N ALA A 409 -12.40 5.42 -1.31
CA ALA A 409 -12.37 4.33 -2.31
C ALA A 409 -13.76 4.06 -2.89
N THR A 410 -14.80 4.10 -2.05
CA THR A 410 -16.20 3.95 -2.46
C THR A 410 -16.65 5.13 -3.32
N ALA A 411 -16.29 6.36 -2.94
CA ALA A 411 -16.60 7.56 -3.72
C ALA A 411 -15.95 7.52 -5.11
N ILE A 412 -14.67 7.14 -5.21
CA ILE A 412 -13.97 6.96 -6.48
C ILE A 412 -14.68 5.90 -7.34
N TYR A 413 -14.94 4.73 -6.76
CA TYR A 413 -15.59 3.63 -7.47
C TYR A 413 -17.01 3.98 -7.93
N GLY A 414 -17.74 4.75 -7.11
CA GLY A 414 -19.08 5.26 -7.42
C GLY A 414 -19.10 6.42 -8.40
N GLY A 415 -17.93 6.97 -8.78
CA GLY A 415 -17.84 8.10 -9.73
C GLY A 415 -18.23 9.45 -9.13
N LEU A 416 -18.16 9.61 -7.80
CA LEU A 416 -18.43 10.89 -7.14
C LEU A 416 -17.31 11.90 -7.45
N ASN A 417 -17.70 13.17 -7.56
CA ASN A 417 -16.77 14.29 -7.62
C ASN A 417 -16.27 14.65 -6.20
N ILE A 418 -15.12 15.33 -6.14
CA ILE A 418 -14.55 15.78 -4.87
C ILE A 418 -15.52 16.67 -4.06
N ILE A 419 -16.36 17.47 -4.72
CA ILE A 419 -17.34 18.34 -4.05
C ILE A 419 -18.47 17.55 -3.43
N ASP A 420 -18.87 16.40 -4.02
CA ASP A 420 -19.97 15.58 -3.50
C ASP A 420 -19.68 15.04 -2.11
N LEU A 421 -18.39 14.96 -1.73
CA LEU A 421 -17.99 14.52 -0.39
C LEU A 421 -18.56 15.39 0.74
N LYS A 422 -18.84 16.67 0.48
CA LYS A 422 -19.41 17.58 1.47
C LYS A 422 -20.84 17.19 1.90
N ASP A 423 -21.57 16.54 1.00
CA ASP A 423 -22.98 16.21 1.17
C ASP A 423 -23.20 14.77 1.65
N LEU A 424 -22.12 13.99 1.85
CA LEU A 424 -22.21 12.63 2.38
C LEU A 424 -22.70 12.64 3.82
N HIS A 425 -23.75 11.88 4.08
CA HIS A 425 -24.28 11.66 5.43
C HIS A 425 -23.51 10.51 6.10
N LEU A 426 -22.46 10.87 6.83
CA LEU A 426 -21.61 9.91 7.52
C LEU A 426 -22.06 9.76 8.98
N ALA A 427 -21.91 8.53 9.52
CA ALA A 427 -22.29 8.23 10.88
C ALA A 427 -21.51 9.06 11.90
N TYR A 428 -22.21 9.71 12.81
CA TYR A 428 -21.63 10.56 13.85
C TYR A 428 -22.15 10.19 15.24
N SER A 429 -21.20 10.08 16.14
CA SER A 429 -21.35 10.20 17.59
C SER A 429 -19.97 10.56 18.14
N PRO A 430 -19.86 11.27 19.28
CA PRO A 430 -18.59 11.80 19.80
C PRO A 430 -17.42 10.81 19.83
N PRO A 431 -17.59 9.50 20.19
CA PRO A 431 -16.51 8.53 20.19
C PRO A 431 -16.03 8.09 18.79
N TYR A 432 -16.82 8.34 17.74
CA TYR A 432 -16.59 7.77 16.39
C TYR A 432 -16.27 8.80 15.32
N GLY A 433 -16.49 10.07 15.58
CA GLY A 433 -16.28 11.11 14.58
C GLY A 433 -16.58 12.51 15.09
N SER A 434 -16.69 13.45 14.17
CA SER A 434 -17.13 14.81 14.38
C SER A 434 -18.36 15.09 13.53
N ALA A 435 -19.20 16.04 13.91
CA ALA A 435 -20.39 16.42 13.14
C ALA A 435 -20.02 16.88 11.71
N LYS A 436 -18.82 17.43 11.54
CA LYS A 436 -18.15 17.63 10.23
C LYS A 436 -17.06 16.56 10.12
N ASP A 437 -17.39 15.40 9.54
CA ASP A 437 -16.38 14.35 9.36
C ASP A 437 -15.21 14.88 8.50
N PRO A 438 -13.97 14.43 8.71
CA PRO A 438 -12.83 14.73 7.85
C PRO A 438 -13.11 14.61 6.34
N ILE A 439 -13.92 13.66 5.92
CA ILE A 439 -14.33 13.50 4.51
C ILE A 439 -15.22 14.66 4.04
N ASN A 440 -16.18 15.09 4.87
CA ASN A 440 -16.98 16.27 4.53
C ASN A 440 -16.11 17.54 4.47
N MET A 441 -15.10 17.65 5.34
CA MET A 441 -14.16 18.77 5.31
C MET A 441 -13.35 18.81 4.00
N VAL A 442 -12.95 17.66 3.45
CA VAL A 442 -12.32 17.61 2.12
C VAL A 442 -13.23 18.24 1.07
N GLY A 443 -14.52 17.87 1.05
CA GLY A 443 -15.50 18.43 0.12
C GLY A 443 -15.68 19.96 0.26
N PHE A 444 -15.72 20.48 1.51
CA PHE A 444 -15.81 21.92 1.77
C PHE A 444 -14.55 22.68 1.30
N ILE A 445 -13.36 22.12 1.54
CA ILE A 445 -12.10 22.72 1.10
C ILE A 445 -12.03 22.72 -0.43
N ALA A 446 -12.37 21.61 -1.07
CA ALA A 446 -12.40 21.49 -2.53
C ALA A 446 -13.38 22.50 -3.15
N GLU A 447 -14.58 22.65 -2.61
CA GLU A 447 -15.55 23.64 -3.07
C GLU A 447 -15.00 25.07 -2.98
N ASN A 448 -14.36 25.42 -1.87
CA ASN A 448 -13.76 26.72 -1.67
C ASN A 448 -12.65 27.02 -2.68
N ILE A 449 -11.82 26.02 -3.03
CA ILE A 449 -10.77 26.14 -4.05
C ILE A 449 -11.41 26.31 -5.44
N ILE A 450 -12.32 25.41 -5.81
CA ILE A 450 -12.92 25.37 -7.14
C ILE A 450 -13.75 26.63 -7.44
N LYS A 451 -14.41 27.20 -6.43
CA LYS A 451 -15.20 28.44 -6.53
C LYS A 451 -14.36 29.71 -6.32
N ASN A 452 -13.04 29.59 -6.21
CA ASN A 452 -12.12 30.73 -5.94
C ASN A 452 -12.52 31.54 -4.69
N ILE A 453 -13.13 30.90 -3.69
CA ILE A 453 -13.45 31.52 -2.39
C ILE A 453 -12.15 31.78 -1.62
N VAL A 454 -11.16 30.92 -1.78
CA VAL A 454 -9.81 31.07 -1.25
C VAL A 454 -8.80 30.58 -2.28
N ASN A 455 -7.71 31.31 -2.43
CA ASN A 455 -6.56 30.82 -3.18
C ASN A 455 -5.70 29.94 -2.28
N VAL A 456 -5.22 28.83 -2.82
CA VAL A 456 -4.39 27.86 -2.08
C VAL A 456 -3.06 27.69 -2.79
N THR A 457 -2.00 27.59 -2.02
CA THR A 457 -0.66 27.25 -2.49
C THR A 457 -0.04 26.14 -1.62
N HIS A 458 1.10 25.61 -2.05
CA HIS A 458 1.76 24.47 -1.43
C HIS A 458 3.21 24.78 -1.09
N TRP A 459 3.80 24.04 -0.15
CA TRP A 459 5.15 24.29 0.36
C TRP A 459 6.27 24.10 -0.66
N ASP A 460 6.05 23.30 -1.71
CA ASP A 460 6.95 23.16 -2.87
C ASP A 460 7.00 24.39 -3.80
N ARG A 461 6.07 25.34 -3.60
CA ARG A 461 5.95 26.60 -4.36
C ARG A 461 6.30 27.84 -3.52
N VAL A 462 6.94 27.64 -2.38
CA VAL A 462 7.34 28.74 -1.49
C VAL A 462 8.82 29.01 -1.68
N ASP A 463 9.16 30.26 -1.95
CA ASP A 463 10.53 30.74 -2.14
C ASP A 463 10.95 31.69 -1.00
N SER A 464 12.25 31.90 -0.81
CA SER A 464 12.80 32.82 0.21
C SER A 464 12.38 34.30 0.02
N GLY A 465 11.97 34.65 -1.20
CA GLY A 465 11.43 35.97 -1.51
C GLY A 465 9.96 36.18 -1.13
N ASP A 466 9.21 35.17 -0.72
CA ASP A 466 7.79 35.27 -0.39
C ASP A 466 7.54 35.97 0.95
N PHE A 467 6.41 36.69 1.07
CA PHE A 467 5.95 37.21 2.34
C PHE A 467 5.10 36.14 3.06
N LEU A 468 5.63 35.60 4.14
CA LEU A 468 5.00 34.55 4.92
C LEU A 468 4.36 35.13 6.18
N LEU A 469 3.06 34.90 6.36
CA LEU A 469 2.30 35.32 7.53
C LEU A 469 1.91 34.09 8.38
N ASP A 470 2.45 34.00 9.59
CA ASP A 470 2.05 33.01 10.59
C ASP A 470 0.93 33.60 11.47
N VAL A 471 -0.24 32.97 11.40
CA VAL A 471 -1.41 33.41 12.21
C VAL A 471 -1.66 32.51 13.42
N ARG A 472 -0.64 31.77 13.86
CA ARG A 472 -0.64 31.03 15.13
C ARG A 472 -0.42 32.00 16.32
N SER A 473 -0.63 31.47 17.52
CA SER A 473 -0.30 32.26 18.72
C SER A 473 1.21 32.54 18.80
N GLU A 474 1.59 33.59 19.55
CA GLU A 474 3.01 33.91 19.80
C GLU A 474 3.76 32.74 20.47
N GLU A 475 3.08 31.97 21.31
CA GLU A 475 3.66 30.80 21.97
C GLU A 475 3.95 29.68 21.00
N GLU A 476 3.03 29.42 20.05
CA GLU A 476 3.25 28.43 18.96
C GLU A 476 4.41 28.87 18.07
N PHE A 477 4.48 30.18 17.75
CA PHE A 477 5.55 30.75 16.93
C PHE A 477 6.92 30.61 17.60
N LYS A 478 7.02 30.90 18.89
CA LYS A 478 8.27 30.79 19.68
C LYS A 478 8.77 29.34 19.77
N LYS A 479 7.90 28.37 19.79
CA LYS A 479 8.27 26.93 19.79
C LYS A 479 8.87 26.45 18.47
N GLY A 480 8.63 27.18 17.39
CA GLY A 480 9.16 26.88 16.06
C GLY A 480 8.28 27.48 14.98
N HIS A 481 8.90 28.04 13.94
CA HIS A 481 8.21 28.71 12.84
C HIS A 481 8.98 28.55 11.52
N VAL A 482 8.35 28.95 10.43
CA VAL A 482 8.98 28.99 9.12
C VAL A 482 9.97 30.16 9.07
N PRO A 483 11.20 30.00 8.58
CA PRO A 483 12.16 31.09 8.50
C PRO A 483 11.57 32.33 7.81
N TYR A 484 11.90 33.51 8.32
CA TYR A 484 11.47 34.81 7.81
C TYR A 484 9.96 35.09 7.88
N ALA A 485 9.16 34.24 8.51
CA ALA A 485 7.73 34.48 8.67
C ALA A 485 7.45 35.61 9.69
N VAL A 486 6.49 36.44 9.36
CA VAL A 486 5.95 37.48 10.28
C VAL A 486 4.81 36.84 11.08
N ASN A 487 4.82 37.01 12.40
CA ASN A 487 3.73 36.50 13.23
C ASN A 487 2.73 37.58 13.58
N ILE A 488 1.49 37.39 13.19
CA ILE A 488 0.32 38.18 13.64
C ILE A 488 -0.80 37.18 13.94
N PRO A 489 -1.07 36.87 15.21
CA PRO A 489 -2.12 35.94 15.59
C PRO A 489 -3.48 36.30 14.98
N LEU A 490 -4.26 35.30 14.58
CA LEU A 490 -5.55 35.48 13.91
C LEU A 490 -6.49 36.42 14.68
N GLU A 491 -6.49 36.30 15.99
CA GLU A 491 -7.35 37.09 16.90
C GLU A 491 -7.04 38.59 16.83
N SER A 492 -5.77 38.95 16.61
CA SER A 492 -5.32 40.34 16.50
C SER A 492 -5.20 40.83 15.04
N LEU A 493 -5.34 39.96 14.06
CA LEU A 493 -5.09 40.29 12.64
C LEU A 493 -5.89 41.49 12.15
N ARG A 494 -7.17 41.61 12.52
CA ARG A 494 -8.05 42.71 12.10
C ARG A 494 -7.59 44.08 12.55
N PHE A 495 -6.81 44.15 13.65
CA PHE A 495 -6.27 45.38 14.22
C PHE A 495 -4.84 45.71 13.77
N ASN A 496 -4.22 44.82 12.96
CA ASN A 496 -2.84 44.93 12.51
C ASN A 496 -2.69 44.83 10.97
N LEU A 497 -3.75 45.13 10.24
CA LEU A 497 -3.72 45.04 8.77
C LEU A 497 -2.77 46.08 8.15
N ASP A 498 -2.57 47.20 8.78
CA ASP A 498 -1.63 48.27 8.41
C ASP A 498 -0.16 47.83 8.41
N LYS A 499 0.18 46.78 9.16
CA LYS A 499 1.53 46.18 9.19
C LYS A 499 1.81 45.25 7.99
N LEU A 500 0.81 44.99 7.17
CA LEU A 500 0.94 44.05 6.05
C LEU A 500 1.18 44.77 4.71
N PRO A 501 1.98 44.20 3.80
CA PRO A 501 2.23 44.78 2.49
C PRO A 501 0.98 44.74 1.61
N GLN A 502 0.55 45.90 1.07
CA GLN A 502 -0.64 46.00 0.24
C GLN A 502 -0.41 45.53 -1.21
N ASN A 503 0.81 45.70 -1.72
CA ASN A 503 1.15 45.44 -3.12
C ASN A 503 1.95 44.12 -3.31
N ARG A 504 1.78 43.18 -2.39
CA ARG A 504 2.52 41.93 -2.39
C ARG A 504 1.61 40.77 -2.00
N LEU A 505 1.79 39.60 -2.66
CA LEU A 505 1.11 38.38 -2.29
C LEU A 505 1.52 37.94 -0.88
N ILE A 506 0.54 37.67 -0.02
CA ILE A 506 0.73 37.17 1.34
C ILE A 506 0.41 35.70 1.38
N LYS A 507 1.39 34.85 1.61
CA LYS A 507 1.20 33.41 1.84
C LYS A 507 0.99 33.17 3.34
N VAL A 508 -0.19 32.69 3.70
CA VAL A 508 -0.65 32.59 5.09
C VAL A 508 -0.63 31.15 5.55
N TYR A 509 -0.09 30.90 6.73
CA TYR A 509 -0.16 29.58 7.35
C TYR A 509 -0.56 29.65 8.83
N CYS A 510 -1.11 28.54 9.32
CA CYS A 510 -1.30 28.26 10.73
C CYS A 510 -0.79 26.83 11.05
N SER A 511 -1.22 26.22 12.13
CA SER A 511 -0.81 24.84 12.44
C SER A 511 -1.28 23.82 11.39
N GLN A 512 -2.56 23.85 11.00
CA GLN A 512 -3.25 22.81 10.22
C GLN A 512 -3.99 23.30 8.97
N GLY A 513 -4.11 24.63 8.75
CA GLY A 513 -4.77 25.24 7.60
C GLY A 513 -6.08 25.99 7.88
N LEU A 514 -6.80 25.75 8.98
CA LEU A 514 -8.10 26.40 9.25
C LEU A 514 -7.98 27.87 9.65
N ARG A 515 -7.13 28.23 10.62
CA ARG A 515 -6.92 29.63 11.04
C ARG A 515 -6.39 30.47 9.88
N SER A 516 -5.49 29.91 9.07
CA SER A 516 -4.95 30.58 7.88
C SER A 516 -6.00 30.75 6.78
N TYR A 517 -6.91 29.80 6.61
CA TYR A 517 -8.08 30.00 5.73
C TYR A 517 -8.93 31.19 6.17
N ILE A 518 -9.26 31.29 7.47
CA ILE A 518 -10.01 32.42 8.02
C ILE A 518 -9.24 33.73 7.79
N ALA A 519 -7.93 33.75 8.03
CA ALA A 519 -7.08 34.93 7.80
C ALA A 519 -7.08 35.32 6.32
N CYS A 520 -6.94 34.39 5.38
CA CYS A 520 -7.04 34.68 3.95
C CYS A 520 -8.39 35.30 3.59
N ARG A 521 -9.49 34.80 4.15
CA ARG A 521 -10.81 35.41 3.93
C ARG A 521 -10.92 36.85 4.44
N ILE A 522 -10.31 37.13 5.59
CA ILE A 522 -10.25 38.52 6.13
C ILE A 522 -9.43 39.39 5.16
N LEU A 523 -8.23 38.95 4.79
CA LEU A 523 -7.32 39.72 3.94
C LEU A 523 -7.94 40.00 2.56
N MET A 524 -8.45 38.97 1.89
CA MET A 524 -9.07 39.13 0.56
C MET A 524 -10.26 40.07 0.56
N GLN A 525 -11.11 40.06 1.60
CA GLN A 525 -12.23 41.00 1.75
C GLN A 525 -11.78 42.42 2.06
N LYS A 526 -10.53 42.61 2.48
CA LYS A 526 -9.91 43.92 2.72
C LYS A 526 -9.01 44.37 1.55
N GLY A 527 -9.05 43.65 0.43
CA GLY A 527 -8.32 44.00 -0.80
C GLY A 527 -6.88 43.52 -0.88
N TYR A 528 -6.41 42.70 0.06
CA TYR A 528 -5.07 42.10 0.02
C TYR A 528 -5.08 40.85 -0.88
N GLN A 529 -3.97 40.62 -1.56
CA GLN A 529 -3.72 39.36 -2.24
C GLN A 529 -3.22 38.33 -1.22
N ALA A 530 -3.96 37.24 -1.03
CA ALA A 530 -3.61 36.24 -0.03
C ALA A 530 -3.85 34.81 -0.54
N GLU A 531 -2.94 33.90 -0.17
CA GLU A 531 -3.04 32.47 -0.44
C GLU A 531 -2.86 31.67 0.87
N ASN A 532 -3.68 30.63 1.03
CA ASN A 532 -3.59 29.72 2.16
C ASN A 532 -2.59 28.59 1.86
N LEU A 533 -1.56 28.46 2.68
CA LEU A 533 -0.63 27.33 2.61
C LEU A 533 -1.31 26.05 3.12
N SER A 534 -1.59 25.14 2.19
CA SER A 534 -2.33 23.91 2.44
C SER A 534 -1.66 23.05 3.51
N GLY A 535 -2.44 22.58 4.49
CA GLY A 535 -1.97 21.77 5.62
C GLY A 535 -1.11 22.50 6.66
N GLY A 536 -0.78 23.78 6.45
CA GLY A 536 -0.10 24.62 7.42
C GLY A 536 1.28 24.13 7.86
N TYR A 537 1.65 24.46 9.11
CA TYR A 537 2.97 24.17 9.66
C TYR A 537 3.28 22.66 9.79
N LEU A 538 2.27 21.84 10.05
CA LEU A 538 2.49 20.37 10.11
C LEU A 538 2.94 19.81 8.76
N THR A 539 2.37 20.28 7.66
CA THR A 539 2.82 19.89 6.31
C THR A 539 4.20 20.49 5.99
N TYR A 540 4.49 21.74 6.43
CA TYR A 540 5.82 22.33 6.28
C TYR A 540 6.92 21.48 6.92
N LEU A 541 6.70 20.96 8.12
CA LEU A 541 7.68 20.09 8.79
C LEU A 541 8.00 18.86 7.94
N ALA A 542 6.99 18.21 7.38
CA ALA A 542 7.19 17.06 6.51
C ALA A 542 7.98 17.43 5.23
N TYR A 543 7.67 18.55 4.60
CA TYR A 543 8.40 19.07 3.45
C TYR A 543 9.85 19.40 3.77
N LYS A 544 10.10 20.02 4.92
CA LYS A 544 11.43 20.38 5.40
C LYS A 544 12.30 19.14 5.63
N GLU A 545 11.81 18.19 6.40
CA GLU A 545 12.56 16.97 6.74
C GLU A 545 12.84 16.09 5.51
N LYS A 546 11.99 16.14 4.51
CA LYS A 546 12.19 15.43 3.23
C LYS A 546 12.97 16.23 2.18
N GLY A 547 13.42 17.44 2.50
CA GLY A 547 14.16 18.31 1.56
C GLY A 547 13.34 18.76 0.36
N LEU A 548 12.02 18.87 0.51
CA LEU A 548 11.08 19.22 -0.56
C LEU A 548 10.74 20.70 -0.61
N THR A 549 11.19 21.49 0.35
CA THR A 549 11.01 22.95 0.37
C THR A 549 12.25 23.66 -0.18
N LYS A 550 12.04 24.79 -0.86
CA LYS A 550 13.12 25.67 -1.33
C LYS A 550 13.57 26.66 -0.24
N LEU A 551 12.94 26.67 0.91
CA LEU A 551 13.33 27.47 2.05
C LEU A 551 14.55 26.82 2.71
N SER A 552 15.75 27.30 2.35
CA SER A 552 16.98 26.96 3.05
C SER A 552 17.04 27.67 4.40
N LEU A 553 17.54 26.96 5.43
CA LEU A 553 17.90 27.56 6.72
C LEU A 553 18.97 28.60 6.59
#